data_fd78eabf9cc2ea260210b22a69ae4c56
#
_entry.id   fd78eabf9cc2ea260210b22a69ae4c56
#
_cell.length_a   1.000
_cell.length_b   1.000
_cell.length_c   1.000
_cell.angle_alpha   90.00
_cell.angle_beta   90.00
_cell.angle_gamma   90.00
#
_symmetry.space_group_name_H-M   'P 1'
#
loop_
_entity.id
_entity.type
_entity.pdbx_description
1 polymer ?
#
loop_
_entity_poly.entity_id
_entity_poly.type
_entity_poly.pdbx_seq_one_letter_code
_entity_poly.pdbx_strand_id
1 'polypeptide(L)'
;MYKRQLIYIWFRFEWQFSLGAVVALIHDVILTVGVFCITQLEFNLPIIAAILTIVGYSMNDTVVVYDRVRENLRKYRSKEITDLLNLSINDTLSRTIVTSVTTLLALLSLFIFGGEVIKGFTFAMIWGVIVGTYSSIFVAAPLLKYLDVKREWNTTSAVDSTR
;
A
#
# COMPACT_ATOMS: atom_id res chain seq x y z
N MET A 1 22.38 -18.05 20.43
CA MET A 1 21.52 -18.72 19.47
C MET A 1 20.38 -17.82 18.97
N TYR A 2 19.77 -16.99 19.82
CA TYR A 2 18.63 -16.11 19.49
C TYR A 2 18.92 -14.98 18.48
N LYS A 3 20.13 -14.45 18.40
CA LYS A 3 20.47 -13.35 17.47
C LYS A 3 20.35 -13.75 15.97
N ARG A 4 20.72 -15.00 15.62
CA ARG A 4 20.56 -15.51 14.24
C ARG A 4 19.09 -15.72 13.85
N GLN A 5 18.26 -16.16 14.79
CA GLN A 5 16.81 -16.30 14.57
C GLN A 5 16.11 -14.95 14.42
N LEU A 6 16.49 -13.94 15.23
CA LEU A 6 15.95 -12.58 15.12
C LEU A 6 16.30 -11.92 13.78
N ILE A 7 17.52 -12.09 13.29
CA ILE A 7 17.94 -11.56 11.97
C ILE A 7 17.20 -12.28 10.84
N TYR A 8 17.02 -13.61 10.93
CA TYR A 8 16.27 -14.40 9.95
C TYR A 8 14.78 -14.00 9.92
N ILE A 9 14.14 -13.84 11.06
CA ILE A 9 12.75 -13.39 11.20
C ILE A 9 12.60 -11.96 10.67
N TRP A 10 13.54 -11.07 10.98
CA TRP A 10 13.53 -9.70 10.51
C TRP A 10 13.64 -9.60 8.99
N PHE A 11 14.57 -10.34 8.38
CA PHE A 11 14.78 -10.36 6.93
C PHE A 11 13.62 -11.03 6.16
N ARG A 12 13.07 -12.14 6.69
CA ARG A 12 11.97 -12.88 6.03
C ARG A 12 10.62 -12.17 6.16
N PHE A 13 10.36 -11.51 7.28
CA PHE A 13 9.10 -10.82 7.50
C PHE A 13 9.01 -9.51 6.69
N GLU A 14 10.12 -8.82 6.49
CA GLU A 14 10.16 -7.60 5.69
C GLU A 14 10.08 -7.85 4.19
N TRP A 15 10.58 -8.98 3.71
CA TRP A 15 10.55 -9.30 2.28
C TRP A 15 9.12 -9.44 1.72
N GLN A 16 8.21 -10.06 2.44
CA GLN A 16 6.82 -10.24 2.02
C GLN A 16 6.08 -8.89 1.92
N PHE A 17 6.29 -8.00 2.87
CA PHE A 17 5.71 -6.65 2.84
C PHE A 17 6.31 -5.82 1.71
N SER A 18 7.61 -5.91 1.49
CA SER A 18 8.28 -5.22 0.39
C SER A 18 7.78 -5.69 -0.98
N LEU A 19 7.63 -7.00 -1.16
CA LEU A 19 7.09 -7.57 -2.40
C LEU A 19 5.65 -7.09 -2.63
N GLY A 20 4.80 -7.12 -1.61
CA GLY A 20 3.43 -6.64 -1.71
C GLY A 20 3.36 -5.16 -2.09
N ALA A 21 4.21 -4.31 -1.50
CA ALA A 21 4.28 -2.89 -1.84
C ALA A 21 4.74 -2.67 -3.28
N VAL A 22 5.76 -3.40 -3.75
CA VAL A 22 6.26 -3.29 -5.14
C VAL A 22 5.18 -3.72 -6.14
N VAL A 23 4.46 -4.81 -5.89
CA VAL A 23 3.37 -5.26 -6.77
C VAL A 23 2.25 -4.23 -6.83
N ALA A 24 1.86 -3.65 -5.70
CA ALA A 24 0.86 -2.58 -5.67
C ALA A 24 1.32 -1.34 -6.47
N LEU A 25 2.60 -0.95 -6.35
CA LEU A 25 3.17 0.15 -7.13
C LEU A 25 3.17 -0.13 -8.64
N ILE A 26 3.56 -1.32 -9.05
CA ILE A 26 3.53 -1.72 -10.46
C ILE A 26 2.10 -1.64 -11.00
N HIS A 27 1.12 -2.12 -10.24
CA HIS A 27 -0.29 -2.02 -10.58
C HIS A 27 -0.71 -0.55 -10.78
N ASP A 28 -0.36 0.35 -9.87
CA ASP A 28 -0.74 1.76 -9.92
C ASP A 28 -0.12 2.48 -11.12
N VAL A 29 1.16 2.20 -11.41
CA VAL A 29 1.85 2.74 -12.59
C VAL A 29 1.21 2.23 -13.88
N ILE A 30 0.91 0.92 -13.98
CA ILE A 30 0.25 0.34 -15.16
C ILE A 30 -1.11 0.98 -15.39
N LEU A 31 -1.94 1.15 -14.36
CA LEU A 31 -3.25 1.78 -14.49
C LEU A 31 -3.14 3.26 -14.86
N THR A 32 -2.13 3.95 -14.34
CA THR A 32 -1.90 5.36 -14.68
C THR A 32 -1.45 5.50 -16.13
N VAL A 33 -0.49 4.71 -16.59
CA VAL A 33 -0.09 4.71 -18.01
C VAL A 33 -1.26 4.25 -18.91
N GLY A 34 -2.02 3.25 -18.46
CA GLY A 34 -3.18 2.73 -19.19
C GLY A 34 -4.24 3.80 -19.44
N VAL A 35 -4.56 4.66 -18.46
CA VAL A 35 -5.55 5.73 -18.67
C VAL A 35 -5.06 6.75 -19.69
N PHE A 36 -3.76 7.07 -19.73
CA PHE A 36 -3.21 7.95 -20.77
C PHE A 36 -3.28 7.32 -22.15
N CYS A 37 -3.06 6.01 -22.26
CA CYS A 37 -3.24 5.29 -23.54
C CYS A 37 -4.69 5.32 -24.02
N ILE A 38 -5.67 5.20 -23.12
CA ILE A 38 -7.10 5.22 -23.48
C ILE A 38 -7.57 6.62 -23.82
N THR A 39 -7.18 7.62 -23.02
CA THR A 39 -7.61 9.02 -23.21
C THR A 39 -6.88 9.74 -24.34
N GLN A 40 -5.78 9.13 -24.86
CA GLN A 40 -4.93 9.72 -25.91
C GLN A 40 -4.39 11.11 -25.54
N LEU A 41 -4.26 11.40 -24.25
CA LEU A 41 -3.63 12.63 -23.76
C LEU A 41 -2.14 12.62 -24.07
N GLU A 42 -1.59 13.78 -24.44
CA GLU A 42 -0.17 13.93 -24.72
C GLU A 42 0.67 13.54 -23.52
N PHE A 43 1.59 12.59 -23.73
CA PHE A 43 2.49 12.13 -22.69
C PHE A 43 3.77 12.99 -22.71
N ASN A 44 3.85 13.93 -21.78
CA ASN A 44 4.94 14.92 -21.68
C ASN A 44 5.71 14.80 -20.37
N LEU A 45 6.80 15.56 -20.24
CA LEU A 45 7.69 15.53 -19.07
C LEU A 45 6.95 15.79 -17.72
N PRO A 46 6.00 16.73 -17.58
CA PRO A 46 5.19 16.88 -16.39
C PRO A 46 4.44 15.62 -15.97
N ILE A 47 3.99 14.78 -16.91
CA ILE A 47 3.28 13.54 -16.59
C ILE A 47 4.23 12.50 -15.98
N ILE A 48 5.48 12.44 -16.46
CA ILE A 48 6.50 11.58 -15.83
C ILE A 48 6.74 12.01 -14.38
N ALA A 49 6.81 13.31 -14.12
CA ALA A 49 6.93 13.83 -12.75
C ALA A 49 5.70 13.47 -11.90
N ALA A 50 4.49 13.53 -12.49
CA ALA A 50 3.27 13.08 -11.81
C ALA A 50 3.34 11.60 -11.44
N ILE A 51 3.76 10.72 -12.34
CA ILE A 51 3.88 9.28 -12.08
C ILE A 51 4.86 9.02 -10.92
N LEU A 52 6.01 9.68 -10.91
CA LEU A 52 6.97 9.56 -9.80
C LEU A 52 6.37 10.04 -8.47
N THR A 53 5.57 11.10 -8.50
CA THR A 53 4.87 11.61 -7.32
C THR A 53 3.79 10.64 -6.84
N ILE A 54 3.03 10.03 -7.76
CA ILE A 54 2.02 9.01 -7.47
C ILE A 54 2.66 7.78 -6.81
N VAL A 55 3.81 7.32 -7.27
CA VAL A 55 4.58 6.23 -6.65
C VAL A 55 4.87 6.55 -5.18
N GLY A 56 5.34 7.76 -4.88
CA GLY A 56 5.59 8.19 -3.50
C GLY A 56 4.33 8.29 -2.65
N TYR A 57 3.25 8.80 -3.24
CA TYR A 57 1.95 8.94 -2.57
C TYR A 57 1.32 7.58 -2.23
N SER A 58 1.25 6.67 -3.19
CA SER A 58 0.71 5.32 -3.03
C SER A 58 1.51 4.50 -2.01
N MET A 59 2.85 4.62 -2.05
CA MET A 59 3.71 3.95 -1.08
C MET A 59 3.46 4.42 0.35
N ASN A 60 3.21 5.70 0.57
CA ASN A 60 2.91 6.23 1.91
C ASN A 60 1.68 5.58 2.53
N ASP A 61 0.61 5.40 1.77
CA ASP A 61 -0.63 4.76 2.24
C ASP A 61 -0.43 3.26 2.49
N THR A 62 0.24 2.57 1.57
CA THR A 62 0.56 1.14 1.69
C THR A 62 1.41 0.85 2.93
N VAL A 63 2.42 1.69 3.21
CA VAL A 63 3.28 1.55 4.40
C VAL A 63 2.47 1.69 5.68
N VAL A 64 1.52 2.63 5.74
CA VAL A 64 0.66 2.81 6.92
C VAL A 64 -0.21 1.59 7.19
N VAL A 65 -0.84 1.03 6.15
CA VAL A 65 -1.65 -0.19 6.27
C VAL A 65 -0.76 -1.36 6.73
N TYR A 66 0.41 -1.52 6.14
CA TYR A 66 1.33 -2.60 6.48
C TYR A 66 1.91 -2.48 7.88
N ASP A 67 2.21 -1.27 8.35
CA ASP A 67 2.67 -1.05 9.72
C ASP A 67 1.58 -1.44 10.72
N ARG A 68 0.33 -1.07 10.44
CA ARG A 68 -0.82 -1.49 11.26
C ARG A 68 -1.05 -3.00 11.25
N VAL A 69 -0.90 -3.65 10.09
CA VAL A 69 -0.95 -5.12 10.00
C VAL A 69 0.14 -5.75 10.85
N ARG A 70 1.38 -5.24 10.82
CA ARG A 70 2.49 -5.72 11.66
C ARG A 70 2.19 -5.57 13.15
N GLU A 71 1.66 -4.43 13.55
CA GLU A 71 1.26 -4.19 14.94
C GLU A 71 0.19 -5.19 15.40
N ASN A 72 -0.86 -5.36 14.60
CA ASN A 72 -1.95 -6.27 14.89
C ASN A 72 -1.52 -7.75 14.87
N LEU A 73 -0.59 -8.15 14.00
CA LEU A 73 0.02 -9.48 14.01
C LEU A 73 0.75 -9.79 15.33
N ARG A 74 1.41 -8.80 15.93
CA ARG A 74 2.08 -8.95 17.22
C ARG A 74 1.09 -9.00 18.37
N LYS A 75 0.00 -8.23 18.30
CA LYS A 75 -1.00 -8.09 19.35
C LYS A 75 -1.97 -9.27 19.41
N TYR A 76 -2.44 -9.74 18.25
CA TYR A 76 -3.49 -10.76 18.14
C TYR A 76 -2.94 -12.07 17.57
N ARG A 77 -2.25 -12.85 18.40
CA ARG A 77 -1.53 -14.07 17.99
C ARG A 77 -2.44 -15.22 17.56
N SER A 78 -3.69 -15.29 18.04
CA SER A 78 -4.64 -16.38 17.77
C SER A 78 -5.71 -16.05 16.71
N LYS A 79 -5.77 -14.79 16.22
CA LYS A 79 -6.78 -14.34 15.27
C LYS A 79 -6.49 -14.83 13.86
N GLU A 80 -7.51 -15.20 13.09
CA GLU A 80 -7.34 -15.57 11.69
C GLU A 80 -6.73 -14.40 10.89
N ILE A 81 -5.89 -14.72 9.89
CA ILE A 81 -5.19 -13.70 9.09
C ILE A 81 -6.16 -12.76 8.36
N THR A 82 -7.27 -13.29 7.87
CA THR A 82 -8.31 -12.52 7.17
C THR A 82 -8.96 -11.49 8.09
N ASP A 83 -9.33 -11.91 9.30
CA ASP A 83 -9.94 -11.01 10.30
C ASP A 83 -8.96 -9.95 10.79
N LEU A 84 -7.68 -10.31 10.87
CA LEU A 84 -6.62 -9.40 11.28
C LEU A 84 -6.35 -8.35 10.20
N LEU A 85 -6.35 -8.74 8.92
CA LEU A 85 -6.23 -7.80 7.81
C LEU A 85 -7.42 -6.83 7.77
N ASN A 86 -8.65 -7.34 7.90
CA ASN A 86 -9.85 -6.51 7.95
C ASN A 86 -9.82 -5.52 9.12
N LEU A 87 -9.38 -5.97 10.30
CA LEU A 87 -9.20 -5.10 11.46
C LEU A 87 -8.19 -4.00 11.17
N SER A 88 -7.04 -4.35 10.58
CA SER A 88 -5.97 -3.41 10.29
C SER A 88 -6.38 -2.36 9.24
N ILE A 89 -7.12 -2.78 8.21
CA ILE A 89 -7.68 -1.88 7.21
C ILE A 89 -8.67 -0.92 7.87
N ASN A 90 -9.61 -1.42 8.68
CA ASN A 90 -10.59 -0.58 9.36
C ASN A 90 -9.93 0.44 10.31
N ASP A 91 -8.88 0.05 11.03
CA ASP A 91 -8.13 0.93 11.92
C ASP A 91 -7.45 2.10 11.17
N THR A 92 -7.04 1.89 9.92
CA THR A 92 -6.36 2.89 9.10
C THR A 92 -7.29 3.64 8.14
N LEU A 93 -8.50 3.13 7.90
CA LEU A 93 -9.43 3.60 6.88
C LEU A 93 -9.77 5.10 7.03
N SER A 94 -10.07 5.53 8.26
CA SER A 94 -10.39 6.95 8.53
C SER A 94 -9.25 7.89 8.13
N ARG A 95 -8.02 7.52 8.45
CA ARG A 95 -6.83 8.30 8.07
C ARG A 95 -6.65 8.33 6.56
N THR A 96 -6.72 7.17 5.90
CA THR A 96 -6.57 7.05 4.45
C THR A 96 -7.64 7.85 3.70
N ILE A 97 -8.90 7.79 4.13
CA ILE A 97 -9.98 8.58 3.52
C ILE A 97 -9.73 10.08 3.69
N VAL A 98 -9.41 10.53 4.90
CA VAL A 98 -9.17 11.97 5.15
C VAL A 98 -8.00 12.49 4.33
N THR A 99 -6.87 11.77 4.28
CA THR A 99 -5.70 12.17 3.48
C THR A 99 -6.01 12.18 1.98
N SER A 100 -6.72 11.18 1.47
CA SER A 100 -7.08 11.11 0.05
C SER A 100 -8.08 12.20 -0.34
N VAL A 101 -9.12 12.42 0.46
CA VAL A 101 -10.12 13.46 0.18
C VAL A 101 -9.50 14.85 0.21
N THR A 102 -8.68 15.17 1.22
CA THR A 102 -8.02 16.48 1.29
C THR A 102 -7.07 16.72 0.13
N THR A 103 -6.31 15.71 -0.26
CA THR A 103 -5.42 15.77 -1.44
C THR A 103 -6.21 15.94 -2.73
N LEU A 104 -7.30 15.17 -2.91
CA LEU A 104 -8.18 15.28 -4.07
C LEU A 104 -8.82 16.66 -4.18
N LEU A 105 -9.27 17.26 -3.07
CA LEU A 105 -9.83 18.62 -3.08
C LEU A 105 -8.79 19.66 -3.53
N ALA A 106 -7.55 19.56 -3.05
CA ALA A 106 -6.47 20.43 -3.48
C ALA A 106 -6.15 20.24 -4.98
N LEU A 107 -6.06 19.00 -5.45
CA LEU A 107 -5.81 18.71 -6.84
C LEU A 107 -6.97 19.12 -7.76
N LEU A 108 -8.22 18.95 -7.34
CA LEU A 108 -9.38 19.43 -8.09
C LEU A 108 -9.38 20.94 -8.22
N SER A 109 -9.06 21.67 -7.15
CA SER A 109 -8.88 23.13 -7.21
C SER A 109 -7.79 23.51 -8.21
N LEU A 110 -6.66 22.82 -8.18
CA LEU A 110 -5.56 23.04 -9.12
C LEU A 110 -5.95 22.69 -10.57
N PHE A 111 -6.75 21.65 -10.78
CA PHE A 111 -7.24 21.24 -12.09
C PHE A 111 -8.18 22.27 -12.71
N ILE A 112 -9.03 22.89 -11.88
CA ILE A 112 -10.01 23.91 -12.33
C ILE A 112 -9.34 25.27 -12.57
N PHE A 113 -8.47 25.70 -11.65
CA PHE A 113 -7.91 27.05 -11.64
C PHE A 113 -6.47 27.16 -12.16
N GLY A 114 -5.77 26.05 -12.34
CA GLY A 114 -4.33 26.03 -12.62
C GLY A 114 -3.91 26.23 -14.07
N GLY A 115 -4.85 26.42 -14.99
CA GLY A 115 -4.56 26.64 -16.41
C GLY A 115 -4.12 25.41 -17.20
N GLU A 116 -4.00 25.56 -18.53
CA GLU A 116 -3.79 24.44 -19.46
C GLU A 116 -2.46 23.69 -19.26
N VAL A 117 -1.39 24.41 -18.90
CA VAL A 117 -0.04 23.84 -18.79
C VAL A 117 0.06 22.71 -17.76
N ILE A 118 -0.68 22.81 -16.66
CA ILE A 118 -0.63 21.85 -15.56
C ILE A 118 -1.80 20.87 -15.53
N LYS A 119 -2.77 21.00 -16.45
CA LYS A 119 -3.95 20.11 -16.50
C LYS A 119 -3.57 18.65 -16.63
N GLY A 120 -2.66 18.29 -17.54
CA GLY A 120 -2.23 16.91 -17.73
C GLY A 120 -1.57 16.32 -16.48
N PHE A 121 -0.68 17.09 -15.85
CA PHE A 121 -0.06 16.73 -14.58
C PHE A 121 -1.10 16.51 -13.48
N THR A 122 -2.02 17.46 -13.31
CA THR A 122 -3.03 17.41 -12.25
C THR A 122 -4.03 16.29 -12.48
N PHE A 123 -4.41 16.03 -13.74
CA PHE A 123 -5.25 14.89 -14.10
C PHE A 123 -4.57 13.56 -13.72
N ALA A 124 -3.28 13.39 -14.07
CA ALA A 124 -2.50 12.22 -13.67
C ALA A 124 -2.49 12.03 -12.15
N MET A 125 -2.27 13.12 -11.42
CA MET A 125 -2.25 13.10 -9.95
C MET A 125 -3.60 12.72 -9.34
N ILE A 126 -4.72 13.28 -9.84
CA ILE A 126 -6.08 12.92 -9.38
C ILE A 126 -6.33 11.43 -9.59
N TRP A 127 -6.05 10.93 -10.79
CA TRP A 127 -6.20 9.53 -11.12
C TRP A 127 -5.33 8.64 -10.22
N GLY A 128 -4.05 8.99 -10.07
CA GLY A 128 -3.10 8.26 -9.25
C GLY A 128 -3.46 8.21 -7.77
N VAL A 129 -4.01 9.28 -7.20
CA VAL A 129 -4.49 9.28 -5.81
C VAL A 129 -5.68 8.34 -5.63
N ILE A 130 -6.63 8.33 -6.58
CA ILE A 130 -7.79 7.42 -6.54
C ILE A 130 -7.32 5.97 -6.63
N VAL A 131 -6.49 5.66 -7.62
CA VAL A 131 -5.97 4.30 -7.85
C VAL A 131 -5.09 3.84 -6.68
N GLY A 132 -4.19 4.68 -6.18
CA GLY A 132 -3.29 4.36 -5.08
C GLY A 132 -4.03 4.11 -3.76
N THR A 133 -5.08 4.90 -3.48
CA THR A 133 -5.95 4.66 -2.32
C THR A 133 -6.70 3.34 -2.45
N TYR A 134 -7.22 3.04 -3.63
CA TYR A 134 -7.87 1.74 -3.89
C TYR A 134 -6.88 0.59 -3.74
N SER A 135 -5.68 0.71 -4.34
CA SER A 135 -4.70 -0.37 -4.38
C SER A 135 -4.11 -0.70 -3.01
N SER A 136 -3.92 0.30 -2.14
CA SER A 136 -3.43 0.07 -0.77
C SER A 136 -4.37 -0.83 0.05
N ILE A 137 -5.69 -0.72 -0.16
CA ILE A 137 -6.71 -1.47 0.55
C ILE A 137 -7.01 -2.81 -0.12
N PHE A 138 -7.21 -2.82 -1.46
CA PHE A 138 -7.75 -3.96 -2.18
C PHE A 138 -6.70 -4.79 -2.93
N VAL A 139 -5.49 -4.29 -3.10
CA VAL A 139 -4.38 -5.02 -3.73
C VAL A 139 -3.30 -5.35 -2.71
N ALA A 140 -2.74 -4.33 -2.05
CA ALA A 140 -1.61 -4.51 -1.14
C ALA A 140 -1.98 -5.38 0.09
N ALA A 141 -3.08 -5.09 0.77
CA ALA A 141 -3.46 -5.83 1.97
C ALA A 141 -3.86 -7.29 1.69
N PRO A 142 -4.72 -7.62 0.70
CA PRO A 142 -5.04 -9.02 0.36
C PRO A 142 -3.83 -9.81 -0.13
N LEU A 143 -2.85 -9.17 -0.78
CA LEU A 143 -1.65 -9.85 -1.26
C LEU A 143 -0.85 -10.48 -0.12
N LEU A 144 -0.87 -9.89 1.08
CA LEU A 144 -0.24 -10.46 2.26
C LEU A 144 -0.85 -11.82 2.66
N LYS A 145 -2.13 -12.03 2.39
CA LYS A 145 -2.78 -13.33 2.62
C LYS A 145 -2.23 -14.40 1.68
N TYR A 146 -2.01 -14.06 0.41
CA TYR A 146 -1.45 -15.00 -0.59
C TYR A 146 0.04 -15.27 -0.38
N LEU A 147 0.78 -14.33 0.19
CA LEU A 147 2.19 -14.49 0.51
C LEU A 147 2.42 -15.33 1.79
N ASP A 148 1.35 -15.88 2.38
CA ASP A 148 1.37 -16.75 3.56
C ASP A 148 2.30 -16.20 4.65
N VAL A 149 1.95 -15.04 5.18
CA VAL A 149 2.66 -14.40 6.29
C VAL A 149 2.54 -15.30 7.51
N LYS A 150 3.46 -16.29 7.64
CA LYS A 150 3.44 -17.29 8.69
C LYS A 150 3.74 -16.67 10.05
N ARG A 151 2.87 -16.98 11.00
CA ARG A 151 3.08 -16.75 12.44
C ARG A 151 4.05 -17.83 12.96
N GLU A 152 5.35 -17.57 12.92
CA GLU A 152 6.37 -18.57 13.30
C GLU A 152 6.49 -18.86 14.81
N TRP A 153 5.63 -18.31 15.67
CA TRP A 153 5.70 -18.59 17.12
C TRP A 153 4.88 -19.79 17.60
N ASN A 154 4.19 -20.52 16.73
CA ASN A 154 3.42 -21.70 17.14
C ASN A 154 4.24 -22.98 17.31
N THR A 155 5.53 -22.99 16.99
CA THR A 155 6.38 -24.18 17.08
C THR A 155 7.10 -24.39 18.41
N THR A 156 7.13 -23.37 19.29
CA THR A 156 7.87 -23.50 20.56
C THR A 156 7.02 -24.05 21.72
N SER A 157 5.69 -24.00 21.60
CA SER A 157 4.79 -24.49 22.67
C SER A 157 4.49 -25.98 22.62
N ALA A 158 4.79 -26.65 21.51
CA ALA A 158 4.53 -28.09 21.34
C ALA A 158 5.67 -29.00 21.86
N VAL A 159 6.83 -28.43 22.16
CA VAL A 159 8.00 -29.21 22.63
C VAL A 159 8.07 -29.28 24.15
N ASP A 160 7.40 -28.35 24.87
CA ASP A 160 7.46 -28.29 26.34
C ASP A 160 6.36 -29.09 27.05
N SER A 161 5.40 -29.67 26.32
CA SER A 161 4.32 -30.50 26.89
C SER A 161 4.63 -32.00 26.92
N THR A 162 5.86 -32.42 26.53
CA THR A 162 6.32 -33.83 26.54
C THR A 162 7.56 -34.06 27.41
N ARG A 163 7.71 -33.27 28.47
CA ARG A 163 8.65 -33.59 29.54
C ARG A 163 7.96 -33.60 30.90
#